data_b3e1633c5860feafce445929c6978215
#
_entry.id   b3e1633c5860feafce445929c6978215
#
_cell.length_a   1.000
_cell.length_b   1.000
_cell.length_c   1.000
_cell.angle_alpha   90.00
_cell.angle_beta   90.00
_cell.angle_gamma   90.00
#
_symmetry.space_group_name_H-M   'P 1'
#
loop_
_entity.id
_entity.type
_entity.pdbx_description
1 polymer ?
#
loop_
_entity_poly.entity_id
_entity_poly.type
_entity_poly.pdbx_seq_one_letter_code
_entity_poly.pdbx_strand_id
1 'polypeptide(L)'
;MRKLIVVATVAASLLLGCDQKSTGKRETLSEALVAKSLSNMVPVKGGEFLMGDFGPLVGQKLPFSINQDDKVLHKVVLSDFSISKFKVTNDDYNKYLQITGIKKPPINILVKEYPSLQKGDYSVGVTWQQAKDYCQWLGKESDRNIDLPTEAQWEYAARSRGQYIPFATNNGEFLPGKNIPSQDELSEYTDGAGIPIYPVGKYPPNPLGLYDMGLSGSEWTNDWYASDYYSHSPVNDPQGPVKGTEKVLRGNV
;
A
#
# COMPACT_ATOMS: atom_id res chain seq x y z
N MET A 1 15.60 80.01 -0.24
CA MET A 1 15.46 78.98 -1.30
C MET A 1 15.46 77.60 -0.60
N ARG A 2 14.29 77.06 -0.41
CA ARG A 2 14.12 75.69 0.19
C ARG A 2 13.96 74.70 -0.97
N LYS A 3 14.84 73.71 -1.08
CA LYS A 3 14.69 72.59 -2.02
C LYS A 3 13.78 71.51 -1.42
N LEU A 4 12.66 71.27 -2.08
CA LEU A 4 11.82 70.10 -1.82
C LEU A 4 12.48 68.87 -2.40
N ILE A 5 12.71 67.86 -1.57
CA ILE A 5 13.08 66.50 -2.00
C ILE A 5 11.82 65.66 -2.01
N VAL A 6 11.36 65.23 -3.19
CA VAL A 6 10.29 64.29 -3.36
C VAL A 6 10.90 62.89 -3.29
N VAL A 7 10.58 62.14 -2.23
CA VAL A 7 10.93 60.72 -2.12
C VAL A 7 9.83 59.93 -2.78
N ALA A 8 10.14 59.29 -3.90
CA ALA A 8 9.23 58.34 -4.55
C ALA A 8 9.31 56.98 -3.82
N THR A 9 8.27 56.67 -3.06
CA THR A 9 8.04 55.33 -2.53
C THR A 9 7.47 54.45 -3.64
N VAL A 10 8.28 53.62 -4.25
CA VAL A 10 7.83 52.58 -5.17
C VAL A 10 7.31 51.39 -4.34
N ALA A 11 6.03 51.09 -4.55
CA ALA A 11 5.34 49.99 -3.89
C ALA A 11 5.92 48.61 -4.29
N ALA A 12 6.52 47.96 -3.33
CA ALA A 12 6.89 46.53 -3.40
C ALA A 12 5.75 45.67 -2.79
N SER A 13 4.58 45.63 -3.45
CA SER A 13 3.40 44.95 -2.90
C SER A 13 2.82 43.85 -3.78
N LEU A 14 3.55 43.34 -4.78
CA LEU A 14 2.98 42.40 -5.76
C LEU A 14 3.57 40.98 -5.74
N LEU A 15 4.52 40.64 -4.85
CA LEU A 15 5.13 39.30 -4.82
C LEU A 15 4.63 38.40 -3.66
N LEU A 16 3.92 38.93 -2.67
CA LEU A 16 3.42 38.15 -1.52
C LEU A 16 2.09 37.43 -1.78
N GLY A 17 1.31 37.82 -2.80
CA GLY A 17 -0.01 37.26 -3.03
C GLY A 17 -0.04 35.89 -3.74
N CYS A 18 0.99 35.54 -4.50
CA CYS A 18 1.05 34.26 -5.20
C CYS A 18 1.51 33.12 -4.28
N ASP A 19 2.39 33.41 -3.34
CA ASP A 19 2.95 32.42 -2.43
C ASP A 19 1.93 31.97 -1.36
N GLN A 20 1.16 32.89 -0.81
CA GLN A 20 0.10 32.56 0.15
C GLN A 20 -1.04 31.72 -0.46
N LYS A 21 -1.41 31.97 -1.74
CA LYS A 21 -2.44 31.17 -2.42
C LYS A 21 -1.97 29.75 -2.74
N SER A 22 -0.72 29.58 -3.09
CA SER A 22 -0.12 28.28 -3.37
C SER A 22 0.07 27.46 -2.09
N THR A 23 0.48 28.10 -0.99
CA THR A 23 0.65 27.46 0.33
C THR A 23 -0.68 27.00 0.90
N GLY A 24 -1.71 27.84 0.91
CA GLY A 24 -3.05 27.45 1.39
C GLY A 24 -3.69 26.32 0.59
N LYS A 25 -3.52 26.29 -0.74
CA LYS A 25 -4.00 25.18 -1.58
C LYS A 25 -3.28 23.87 -1.29
N ARG A 26 -1.99 23.94 -1.01
CA ARG A 26 -1.13 22.80 -0.68
C ARG A 26 -1.50 22.21 0.69
N GLU A 27 -1.74 23.05 1.68
CA GLU A 27 -2.18 22.69 3.02
C GLU A 27 -3.54 21.98 2.97
N THR A 28 -4.53 22.55 2.29
CA THR A 28 -5.85 21.93 2.10
C THR A 28 -5.77 20.57 1.38
N LEU A 29 -4.86 20.41 0.41
CA LEU A 29 -4.67 19.14 -0.29
C LEU A 29 -4.04 18.09 0.63
N SER A 30 -3.08 18.48 1.49
CA SER A 30 -2.45 17.61 2.49
C SER A 30 -3.49 17.13 3.50
N GLU A 31 -4.25 18.03 4.09
CA GLU A 31 -5.32 17.71 5.04
C GLU A 31 -6.34 16.74 4.46
N ALA A 32 -6.77 16.97 3.21
CA ALA A 32 -7.73 16.09 2.55
C ALA A 32 -7.17 14.69 2.29
N LEU A 33 -5.90 14.57 1.87
CA LEU A 33 -5.26 13.27 1.63
C LEU A 33 -5.04 12.52 2.94
N VAL A 34 -4.60 13.20 3.99
CA VAL A 34 -4.42 12.64 5.33
C VAL A 34 -5.76 12.15 5.89
N ALA A 35 -6.80 12.98 5.85
CA ALA A 35 -8.13 12.62 6.34
C ALA A 35 -8.70 11.40 5.60
N LYS A 36 -8.57 11.36 4.27
CA LYS A 36 -8.95 10.19 3.46
C LYS A 36 -8.19 8.94 3.88
N SER A 37 -6.86 9.04 4.00
CA SER A 37 -6.02 7.90 4.37
C SER A 37 -6.36 7.36 5.75
N LEU A 38 -6.56 8.24 6.73
CA LEU A 38 -6.95 7.83 8.08
C LEU A 38 -8.36 7.21 8.14
N SER A 39 -9.32 7.72 7.36
CA SER A 39 -10.68 7.15 7.27
C SER A 39 -10.70 5.75 6.63
N ASN A 40 -9.65 5.40 5.92
CA ASN A 40 -9.46 4.08 5.31
C ASN A 40 -8.75 3.07 6.22
N MET A 41 -8.28 3.47 7.40
CA MET A 41 -7.65 2.56 8.34
C MET A 41 -8.68 1.65 9.02
N VAL A 42 -8.48 0.36 8.90
CA VAL A 42 -9.29 -0.69 9.54
C VAL A 42 -8.56 -1.17 10.78
N PRO A 43 -9.16 -1.08 11.98
CA PRO A 43 -8.59 -1.66 13.17
C PRO A 43 -8.68 -3.19 13.11
N VAL A 44 -7.56 -3.85 13.35
CA VAL A 44 -7.44 -5.30 13.38
C VAL A 44 -7.07 -5.71 14.79
N LYS A 45 -7.95 -6.48 15.43
CA LYS A 45 -7.66 -7.07 16.73
C LYS A 45 -6.57 -8.11 16.58
N GLY A 46 -5.50 -7.97 17.30
CA GLY A 46 -4.40 -8.91 17.33
C GLY A 46 -4.82 -10.31 17.83
N GLY A 47 -3.90 -11.21 17.80
CA GLY A 47 -4.12 -12.60 18.24
C GLY A 47 -3.05 -13.53 17.71
N GLU A 48 -3.26 -14.82 17.96
CA GLU A 48 -2.35 -15.90 17.59
C GLU A 48 -2.76 -16.54 16.27
N PHE A 49 -1.78 -16.89 15.43
CA PHE A 49 -2.00 -17.71 14.23
C PHE A 49 -0.73 -18.50 13.87
N LEU A 50 -0.88 -19.46 12.97
CA LEU A 50 0.23 -20.12 12.32
C LEU A 50 0.52 -19.43 10.98
N MET A 51 1.67 -18.76 10.89
CA MET A 51 2.18 -18.10 9.70
C MET A 51 2.93 -19.08 8.81
N GLY A 52 2.82 -18.92 7.50
CA GLY A 52 3.45 -19.75 6.48
C GLY A 52 2.47 -20.54 5.63
N ASP A 53 2.98 -21.46 4.79
CA ASP A 53 2.15 -22.27 3.89
C ASP A 53 1.33 -23.31 4.66
N PHE A 54 0.10 -23.00 4.94
CA PHE A 54 -0.85 -23.88 5.63
C PHE A 54 -1.59 -24.86 4.70
N GLY A 55 -1.30 -24.89 3.40
CA GLY A 55 -1.92 -25.79 2.44
C GLY A 55 -1.94 -27.27 2.90
N PRO A 56 -0.87 -27.80 3.49
CA PRO A 56 -0.86 -29.17 4.03
C PRO A 56 -1.88 -29.44 5.15
N LEU A 57 -2.42 -28.40 5.77
CA LEU A 57 -3.42 -28.53 6.86
C LEU A 57 -4.87 -28.54 6.37
N VAL A 58 -5.12 -28.15 5.12
CA VAL A 58 -6.47 -27.94 4.58
C VAL A 58 -6.69 -28.65 3.24
N GLY A 59 -7.95 -28.82 2.84
CA GLY A 59 -8.35 -29.30 1.52
C GLY A 59 -7.63 -30.58 1.08
N GLN A 60 -6.93 -30.49 -0.04
CA GLN A 60 -6.18 -31.62 -0.62
C GLN A 60 -4.86 -31.93 0.09
N LYS A 61 -4.49 -31.18 1.15
CA LYS A 61 -3.26 -31.30 1.92
C LYS A 61 -1.98 -31.09 1.09
N LEU A 62 -2.07 -30.26 0.08
CA LEU A 62 -0.96 -29.88 -0.79
C LEU A 62 -0.49 -28.45 -0.44
N PRO A 63 0.80 -28.15 -0.56
CA PRO A 63 1.31 -26.79 -0.44
C PRO A 63 0.64 -25.84 -1.44
N PHE A 64 0.37 -24.60 -1.03
CA PHE A 64 -0.08 -23.55 -1.94
C PHE A 64 1.06 -22.91 -2.71
N SER A 65 2.25 -22.83 -2.10
CA SER A 65 3.45 -22.27 -2.69
C SER A 65 4.40 -23.35 -3.16
N ILE A 66 5.15 -23.10 -4.24
CA ILE A 66 6.28 -23.92 -4.68
C ILE A 66 7.58 -23.54 -3.95
N ASN A 67 7.62 -22.39 -3.29
CA ASN A 67 8.78 -21.92 -2.54
C ASN A 67 9.06 -22.83 -1.33
N GLN A 68 10.29 -22.79 -0.84
CA GLN A 68 10.69 -23.61 0.30
C GLN A 68 10.85 -22.78 1.59
N ASP A 69 10.95 -21.49 1.47
CA ASP A 69 11.16 -20.51 2.55
C ASP A 69 9.92 -20.23 3.39
N ASP A 70 8.73 -20.57 2.88
CA ASP A 70 7.43 -20.41 3.56
C ASP A 70 6.84 -21.70 4.15
N LYS A 71 7.56 -22.84 4.04
CA LYS A 71 7.08 -24.18 4.48
C LYS A 71 7.10 -24.38 5.99
N VAL A 72 7.91 -23.62 6.71
CA VAL A 72 8.00 -23.71 8.16
C VAL A 72 6.82 -22.95 8.78
N LEU A 73 5.73 -23.68 9.03
CA LEU A 73 4.63 -23.11 9.82
C LEU A 73 5.13 -22.81 11.23
N HIS A 74 4.98 -21.56 11.65
CA HIS A 74 5.42 -21.11 12.96
C HIS A 74 4.36 -20.23 13.63
N LYS A 75 4.36 -20.30 14.95
CA LYS A 75 3.43 -19.53 15.77
C LYS A 75 3.82 -18.07 15.77
N VAL A 76 2.84 -17.19 15.48
CA VAL A 76 2.97 -15.75 15.61
C VAL A 76 1.82 -15.22 16.50
N VAL A 77 2.15 -14.28 17.36
CA VAL A 77 1.20 -13.52 18.17
C VAL A 77 1.37 -12.04 17.83
N LEU A 78 0.30 -11.42 17.36
CA LEU A 78 0.31 -10.00 17.01
C LEU A 78 -0.45 -9.18 18.04
N SER A 79 0.08 -8.01 18.35
CA SER A 79 -0.63 -6.92 19.02
C SER A 79 -1.72 -6.34 18.12
N ASP A 80 -2.64 -5.54 18.70
CA ASP A 80 -3.62 -4.79 17.92
C ASP A 80 -2.93 -3.80 16.98
N PHE A 81 -3.40 -3.70 15.74
CA PHE A 81 -2.88 -2.76 14.75
C PHE A 81 -4.00 -2.21 13.85
N SER A 82 -3.67 -1.25 13.00
CA SER A 82 -4.57 -0.81 11.94
C SER A 82 -3.88 -0.94 10.59
N ILE A 83 -4.63 -1.30 9.55
CA ILE A 83 -4.13 -1.43 8.19
C ILE A 83 -5.06 -0.70 7.22
N SER A 84 -4.52 -0.12 6.16
CA SER A 84 -5.35 0.52 5.14
C SER A 84 -6.23 -0.52 4.43
N LYS A 85 -7.52 -0.24 4.27
CA LYS A 85 -8.44 -1.12 3.55
C LYS A 85 -8.20 -1.17 2.05
N PHE A 86 -7.49 -0.18 1.50
CA PHE A 86 -7.17 -0.08 0.08
C PHE A 86 -5.67 0.07 -0.14
N LYS A 87 -5.20 -0.42 -1.26
CA LYS A 87 -3.88 -0.07 -1.79
C LYS A 87 -3.82 1.43 -2.10
N VAL A 88 -2.65 2.04 -1.99
CA VAL A 88 -2.45 3.44 -2.39
C VAL A 88 -2.65 3.56 -3.89
N THR A 89 -3.51 4.47 -4.32
CA THR A 89 -3.83 4.67 -5.73
C THR A 89 -2.87 5.65 -6.40
N ASN A 90 -2.81 5.62 -7.74
CA ASN A 90 -2.06 6.60 -8.53
C ASN A 90 -2.50 8.05 -8.20
N ASP A 91 -3.81 8.30 -8.01
CA ASP A 91 -4.32 9.62 -7.64
C ASP A 91 -3.80 10.09 -6.29
N ASP A 92 -3.81 9.23 -5.28
CA ASP A 92 -3.35 9.58 -3.95
C ASP A 92 -1.83 9.79 -3.92
N TYR A 93 -1.09 8.94 -4.61
CA TYR A 93 0.36 9.11 -4.72
C TYR A 93 0.76 10.36 -5.52
N ASN A 94 0.05 10.70 -6.60
CA ASN A 94 0.26 11.93 -7.36
C ASN A 94 -0.02 13.18 -6.51
N LYS A 95 -1.06 13.16 -5.64
CA LYS A 95 -1.31 14.24 -4.66
C LYS A 95 -0.15 14.38 -3.68
N TYR A 96 0.36 13.26 -3.14
CA TYR A 96 1.55 13.26 -2.28
C TYR A 96 2.76 13.90 -2.97
N LEU A 97 3.05 13.53 -4.22
CA LEU A 97 4.13 14.16 -4.99
C LEU A 97 3.92 15.66 -5.18
N GLN A 98 2.68 16.09 -5.45
CA GLN A 98 2.33 17.52 -5.56
C GLN A 98 2.51 18.27 -4.23
N ILE A 99 2.11 17.67 -3.12
CA ILE A 99 2.24 18.25 -1.77
C ILE A 99 3.71 18.39 -1.39
N THR A 100 4.51 17.35 -1.59
CA THR A 100 5.91 17.31 -1.17
C THR A 100 6.87 17.99 -2.13
N GLY A 101 6.48 18.18 -3.39
CA GLY A 101 7.34 18.69 -4.46
C GLY A 101 8.35 17.65 -4.97
N ILE A 102 8.23 16.40 -4.57
CA ILE A 102 9.05 15.29 -5.06
C ILE A 102 8.76 15.06 -6.55
N LYS A 103 9.79 14.97 -7.36
CA LYS A 103 9.63 14.69 -8.80
C LYS A 103 9.05 13.29 -9.03
N LYS A 104 8.07 13.21 -9.93
CA LYS A 104 7.52 11.91 -10.34
C LYS A 104 8.64 11.04 -10.92
N PRO A 105 8.78 9.78 -10.47
CA PRO A 105 9.76 8.86 -11.02
C PRO A 105 9.51 8.61 -12.52
N PRO A 106 10.55 8.23 -13.28
CA PRO A 106 10.38 7.85 -14.68
C PRO A 106 9.37 6.71 -14.83
N ILE A 107 8.55 6.79 -15.87
CA ILE A 107 7.60 5.75 -16.22
C ILE A 107 8.36 4.50 -16.69
N ASN A 108 8.10 3.35 -16.08
CA ASN A 108 8.70 2.09 -16.49
C ASN A 108 8.13 1.59 -17.84
N ILE A 109 8.77 0.59 -18.43
CA ILE A 109 8.42 0.09 -19.76
C ILE A 109 7.01 -0.51 -19.79
N LEU A 110 6.60 -1.23 -18.75
CA LEU A 110 5.28 -1.85 -18.66
C LEU A 110 4.16 -0.79 -18.70
N VAL A 111 4.33 0.30 -17.98
CA VAL A 111 3.37 1.42 -17.96
C VAL A 111 3.35 2.19 -19.27
N LYS A 112 4.47 2.23 -20.01
CA LYS A 112 4.49 2.80 -21.37
C LYS A 112 3.72 1.95 -22.37
N GLU A 113 3.81 0.63 -22.23
CA GLU A 113 3.12 -0.33 -23.08
C GLU A 113 1.62 -0.41 -22.76
N TYR A 114 1.28 -0.32 -21.45
CA TYR A 114 -0.10 -0.40 -20.96
C TYR A 114 -0.48 0.86 -20.16
N PRO A 115 -0.90 1.95 -20.83
CA PRO A 115 -1.17 3.24 -20.20
C PRO A 115 -2.30 3.21 -19.18
N SER A 116 -3.24 2.26 -19.29
CA SER A 116 -4.32 2.08 -18.32
C SER A 116 -3.81 1.89 -16.89
N LEU A 117 -2.61 1.34 -16.71
CA LEU A 117 -1.99 1.17 -15.38
C LEU A 117 -1.69 2.49 -14.66
N GLN A 118 -1.79 3.64 -15.36
CA GLN A 118 -1.67 4.98 -14.76
C GLN A 118 -3.01 5.64 -14.42
N LYS A 119 -4.14 4.98 -14.67
CA LYS A 119 -5.44 5.52 -14.26
C LYS A 119 -5.45 5.78 -12.76
N GLY A 120 -6.14 6.85 -12.36
CA GLY A 120 -6.09 7.37 -10.99
C GLY A 120 -6.50 6.39 -9.91
N ASP A 121 -7.45 5.52 -10.20
CA ASP A 121 -8.02 4.51 -9.32
C ASP A 121 -7.26 3.18 -9.28
N TYR A 122 -6.15 3.04 -10.03
CA TYR A 122 -5.29 1.86 -9.99
C TYR A 122 -4.23 1.99 -8.89
N SER A 123 -3.77 0.85 -8.35
CA SER A 123 -2.68 0.82 -7.39
C SER A 123 -1.40 1.39 -7.99
N VAL A 124 -0.67 2.21 -7.21
CA VAL A 124 0.56 2.82 -7.68
C VAL A 124 1.72 1.82 -7.66
N GLY A 125 2.47 1.75 -8.76
CA GLY A 125 3.72 0.98 -8.84
C GLY A 125 4.90 1.82 -8.36
N VAL A 126 5.50 1.47 -7.23
CA VAL A 126 6.60 2.22 -6.58
C VAL A 126 7.67 1.29 -6.04
N THR A 127 8.87 1.81 -5.81
CA THR A 127 9.92 1.07 -5.07
C THR A 127 9.56 0.99 -3.58
N TRP A 128 10.21 0.05 -2.86
CA TRP A 128 10.05 -0.06 -1.41
C TRP A 128 10.31 1.26 -0.69
N GLN A 129 11.41 1.95 -1.04
CA GLN A 129 11.75 3.23 -0.40
C GLN A 129 10.67 4.28 -0.63
N GLN A 130 10.12 4.37 -1.84
CA GLN A 130 9.05 5.31 -2.16
C GLN A 130 7.75 5.01 -1.38
N ALA A 131 7.41 3.72 -1.21
CA ALA A 131 6.28 3.31 -0.38
C ALA A 131 6.52 3.66 1.11
N LYS A 132 7.73 3.41 1.60
CA LYS A 132 8.17 3.76 2.97
C LYS A 132 8.08 5.27 3.22
N ASP A 133 8.62 6.08 2.28
CA ASP A 133 8.60 7.55 2.38
C ASP A 133 7.17 8.10 2.42
N TYR A 134 6.25 7.52 1.63
CA TYR A 134 4.82 7.87 1.66
C TYR A 134 4.20 7.59 3.04
N CYS A 135 4.43 6.40 3.59
CA CYS A 135 3.91 6.03 4.91
C CYS A 135 4.47 6.94 6.01
N GLN A 136 5.77 7.23 5.99
CA GLN A 136 6.42 8.12 6.96
C GLN A 136 5.92 9.57 6.85
N TRP A 137 5.71 10.05 5.62
CA TRP A 137 5.09 11.35 5.39
C TRP A 137 3.67 11.39 6.00
N LEU A 138 2.85 10.39 5.72
CA LEU A 138 1.49 10.29 6.27
C LEU A 138 1.50 10.25 7.80
N GLY A 139 2.43 9.51 8.39
CA GLY A 139 2.63 9.44 9.82
C GLY A 139 2.96 10.80 10.44
N LYS A 140 3.89 11.53 9.81
CA LYS A 140 4.30 12.87 10.24
C LYS A 140 3.14 13.88 10.15
N GLU A 141 2.44 13.92 9.02
CA GLU A 141 1.32 14.86 8.81
C GLU A 141 0.12 14.59 9.75
N SER A 142 -0.06 13.34 10.16
CA SER A 142 -1.17 12.93 11.02
C SER A 142 -0.81 12.82 12.51
N ASP A 143 0.44 13.04 12.89
CA ASP A 143 0.99 12.79 14.23
C ASP A 143 0.68 11.36 14.74
N ARG A 144 0.88 10.37 13.85
CA ARG A 144 0.64 8.94 14.13
C ARG A 144 1.84 8.11 13.71
N ASN A 145 2.00 6.95 14.36
CA ASN A 145 2.99 5.96 13.93
C ASN A 145 2.42 5.16 12.76
N ILE A 146 2.72 5.59 11.53
CA ILE A 146 2.30 4.93 10.29
C ILE A 146 3.52 4.47 9.51
N ASP A 147 3.51 3.20 9.13
CA ASP A 147 4.58 2.56 8.39
C ASP A 147 4.02 1.50 7.42
N LEU A 148 4.88 0.85 6.64
CA LEU A 148 4.53 -0.36 5.94
C LEU A 148 4.17 -1.46 6.96
N PRO A 149 3.20 -2.33 6.66
CA PRO A 149 2.89 -3.46 7.54
C PRO A 149 4.10 -4.41 7.61
N THR A 150 4.24 -5.13 8.71
CA THR A 150 5.12 -6.29 8.71
C THR A 150 4.52 -7.42 7.85
N GLU A 151 5.35 -8.35 7.41
CA GLU A 151 4.88 -9.52 6.67
C GLU A 151 3.83 -10.30 7.45
N ALA A 152 4.05 -10.47 8.75
CA ALA A 152 3.11 -11.15 9.65
C ALA A 152 1.76 -10.41 9.79
N GLN A 153 1.78 -9.09 9.91
CA GLN A 153 0.56 -8.26 9.93
C GLN A 153 -0.21 -8.39 8.61
N TRP A 154 0.51 -8.36 7.49
CA TRP A 154 -0.09 -8.50 6.17
C TRP A 154 -0.77 -9.87 6.00
N GLU A 155 -0.07 -10.97 6.31
CA GLU A 155 -0.64 -12.32 6.18
C GLU A 155 -1.82 -12.55 7.13
N TYR A 156 -1.70 -12.10 8.38
CA TYR A 156 -2.79 -12.18 9.37
C TYR A 156 -4.05 -11.47 8.88
N ALA A 157 -3.88 -10.28 8.33
CA ALA A 157 -4.99 -9.48 7.80
C ALA A 157 -5.59 -10.07 6.52
N ALA A 158 -4.77 -10.54 5.58
CA ALA A 158 -5.22 -11.20 4.35
C ALA A 158 -6.06 -12.45 4.66
N ARG A 159 -5.65 -13.22 5.66
CA ARG A 159 -6.32 -14.41 6.15
C ARG A 159 -7.40 -14.12 7.21
N SER A 160 -7.93 -12.89 7.23
CA SER A 160 -9.01 -12.49 8.14
C SER A 160 -8.79 -12.92 9.60
N ARG A 161 -7.65 -12.46 10.15
CA ARG A 161 -7.10 -12.81 11.47
C ARG A 161 -6.56 -14.24 11.52
N GLY A 162 -5.77 -14.61 10.50
CA GLY A 162 -4.98 -15.84 10.48
C GLY A 162 -5.80 -17.13 10.31
N GLN A 163 -7.01 -17.05 9.76
CA GLN A 163 -7.80 -18.22 9.44
C GLN A 163 -7.17 -19.05 8.31
N TYR A 164 -7.54 -20.32 8.22
CA TYR A 164 -7.06 -21.21 7.15
C TYR A 164 -7.91 -21.05 5.88
N ILE A 165 -7.91 -19.83 5.32
CA ILE A 165 -8.57 -19.49 4.06
C ILE A 165 -7.53 -19.26 2.96
N PRO A 166 -7.63 -19.94 1.81
CA PRO A 166 -6.61 -19.90 0.78
C PRO A 166 -6.57 -18.57 -0.01
N PHE A 167 -7.72 -17.89 -0.13
CA PHE A 167 -7.83 -16.65 -0.91
C PHE A 167 -8.34 -15.50 -0.05
N ALA A 168 -7.73 -14.34 -0.15
CA ALA A 168 -8.10 -13.12 0.59
C ALA A 168 -9.34 -12.43 -0.01
N THR A 169 -10.40 -13.21 -0.26
CA THR A 169 -11.68 -12.78 -0.81
C THR A 169 -12.75 -12.73 0.26
N ASN A 170 -13.95 -12.30 -0.10
CA ASN A 170 -15.08 -12.18 0.83
C ASN A 170 -15.55 -13.52 1.45
N ASN A 171 -15.27 -14.63 0.79
CA ASN A 171 -15.68 -15.98 1.23
C ASN A 171 -14.53 -17.00 1.25
N GLY A 172 -13.30 -16.59 0.96
CA GLY A 172 -12.13 -17.47 0.91
C GLY A 172 -12.01 -18.32 -0.36
N GLU A 173 -12.88 -18.11 -1.34
CA GLU A 173 -12.90 -18.82 -2.62
C GLU A 173 -12.39 -17.94 -3.76
N PHE A 174 -11.92 -18.55 -4.84
CA PHE A 174 -11.48 -17.90 -6.06
C PHE A 174 -12.58 -18.01 -7.12
N LEU A 175 -13.40 -16.97 -7.27
CA LEU A 175 -14.57 -16.96 -8.16
C LEU A 175 -14.45 -15.85 -9.21
N PRO A 176 -13.87 -16.15 -10.41
CA PRO A 176 -13.71 -15.18 -11.49
C PRO A 176 -15.03 -14.53 -11.92
N GLY A 177 -15.02 -13.21 -12.12
CA GLY A 177 -16.20 -12.41 -12.45
C GLY A 177 -17.15 -12.15 -11.28
N LYS A 178 -16.80 -12.63 -10.06
CA LYS A 178 -17.63 -12.44 -8.85
C LYS A 178 -16.88 -11.74 -7.72
N ASN A 179 -15.78 -12.33 -7.25
CA ASN A 179 -14.98 -11.77 -6.16
C ASN A 179 -13.53 -11.49 -6.56
N ILE A 180 -13.19 -11.83 -7.78
CA ILE A 180 -11.96 -11.48 -8.49
C ILE A 180 -12.31 -11.25 -9.97
N PRO A 181 -11.47 -10.54 -10.75
CA PRO A 181 -11.73 -10.37 -12.18
C PRO A 181 -11.66 -11.71 -12.93
N SER A 182 -12.48 -11.82 -13.96
CA SER A 182 -12.32 -12.84 -15.03
C SER A 182 -11.13 -12.46 -15.92
N GLN A 183 -10.70 -13.40 -16.79
CA GLN A 183 -9.61 -13.13 -17.73
C GLN A 183 -10.00 -12.06 -18.75
N ASP A 184 -11.26 -12.02 -19.18
CA ASP A 184 -11.77 -10.99 -20.09
C ASP A 184 -11.74 -9.60 -19.45
N GLU A 185 -12.19 -9.50 -18.18
CA GLU A 185 -12.12 -8.26 -17.41
C GLU A 185 -10.68 -7.81 -17.20
N LEU A 186 -9.74 -8.72 -16.89
CA LEU A 186 -8.31 -8.36 -16.77
C LEU A 186 -7.76 -7.81 -18.10
N SER A 187 -8.14 -8.40 -19.22
CA SER A 187 -7.76 -7.90 -20.54
C SER A 187 -8.31 -6.50 -20.79
N GLU A 188 -9.57 -6.24 -20.45
CA GLU A 188 -10.20 -4.91 -20.56
C GLU A 188 -9.51 -3.88 -19.64
N TYR A 189 -9.21 -4.25 -18.41
CA TYR A 189 -8.58 -3.33 -17.44
C TYR A 189 -7.14 -2.95 -17.80
N THR A 190 -6.44 -3.79 -18.56
CA THR A 190 -5.00 -3.66 -18.78
C THR A 190 -4.61 -3.57 -20.26
N ASP A 191 -5.45 -2.94 -21.09
CA ASP A 191 -5.19 -2.69 -22.51
C ASP A 191 -4.80 -3.97 -23.30
N GLY A 192 -5.40 -5.12 -22.94
CA GLY A 192 -5.12 -6.41 -23.54
C GLY A 192 -3.98 -7.21 -22.90
N ALA A 193 -3.27 -6.68 -21.90
CA ALA A 193 -2.18 -7.39 -21.22
C ALA A 193 -2.65 -8.61 -20.43
N GLY A 194 -3.88 -8.61 -19.92
CA GLY A 194 -4.44 -9.70 -19.11
C GLY A 194 -3.70 -9.96 -17.79
N ILE A 195 -2.94 -8.97 -17.29
CA ILE A 195 -2.21 -9.06 -16.04
C ILE A 195 -3.15 -8.80 -14.86
N PRO A 196 -2.88 -9.35 -13.65
CA PRO A 196 -3.77 -9.23 -12.50
C PRO A 196 -3.69 -7.86 -11.83
N ILE A 197 -3.98 -6.79 -12.57
CA ILE A 197 -4.06 -5.39 -12.10
C ILE A 197 -5.38 -4.81 -12.57
N TYR A 198 -6.13 -4.19 -11.64
CA TYR A 198 -7.46 -3.64 -11.89
C TYR A 198 -7.75 -2.48 -10.92
N PRO A 199 -8.85 -1.72 -11.12
CA PRO A 199 -9.21 -0.61 -10.23
C PRO A 199 -9.35 -1.06 -8.77
N VAL A 200 -8.73 -0.31 -7.86
CA VAL A 200 -8.71 -0.61 -6.42
C VAL A 200 -10.13 -0.62 -5.84
N GLY A 201 -10.46 -1.65 -5.08
CA GLY A 201 -11.77 -1.79 -4.45
C GLY A 201 -12.89 -2.23 -5.38
N LYS A 202 -12.57 -2.74 -6.56
CA LYS A 202 -13.55 -3.15 -7.57
C LYS A 202 -14.36 -4.38 -7.15
N TYR A 203 -13.74 -5.31 -6.43
CA TYR A 203 -14.36 -6.56 -5.98
C TYR A 203 -14.61 -6.54 -4.48
N PRO A 204 -15.49 -7.43 -3.96
CA PRO A 204 -15.83 -7.45 -2.54
C PRO A 204 -14.61 -7.67 -1.63
N PRO A 205 -14.54 -6.97 -0.48
CA PRO A 205 -13.44 -7.11 0.46
C PRO A 205 -13.49 -8.45 1.21
N ASN A 206 -12.38 -8.80 1.85
CA ASN A 206 -12.36 -9.91 2.80
C ASN A 206 -13.24 -9.60 4.05
N PRO A 207 -13.49 -10.55 4.97
CA PRO A 207 -14.31 -10.33 6.17
C PRO A 207 -13.84 -9.20 7.10
N LEU A 208 -12.60 -8.75 7.01
CA LEU A 208 -12.11 -7.58 7.74
C LEU A 208 -12.41 -6.25 7.04
N GLY A 209 -12.95 -6.27 5.82
CA GLY A 209 -13.19 -5.07 5.02
C GLY A 209 -11.94 -4.61 4.23
N LEU A 210 -10.97 -5.49 4.02
CA LEU A 210 -9.75 -5.22 3.25
C LEU A 210 -9.90 -5.69 1.81
N TYR A 211 -9.54 -4.83 0.87
CA TYR A 211 -9.70 -5.03 -0.57
C TYR A 211 -8.40 -5.48 -1.22
N ASP A 212 -8.50 -6.28 -2.25
CA ASP A 212 -7.44 -6.58 -3.23
C ASP A 212 -6.17 -7.23 -2.64
N MET A 213 -6.21 -7.79 -1.43
CA MET A 213 -5.01 -8.29 -0.75
C MET A 213 -4.35 -9.50 -1.44
N GLY A 214 -5.10 -10.28 -2.23
CA GLY A 214 -4.54 -11.43 -2.97
C GLY A 214 -4.15 -11.11 -4.41
N LEU A 215 -4.61 -9.96 -4.95
CA LEU A 215 -4.48 -9.61 -6.36
C LEU A 215 -4.28 -8.10 -6.53
N SER A 216 -4.27 -7.63 -7.80
CA SER A 216 -4.04 -6.22 -8.18
C SER A 216 -2.65 -5.69 -7.81
N GLY A 217 -1.63 -6.51 -8.07
CA GLY A 217 -0.23 -6.21 -7.81
C GLY A 217 0.23 -6.57 -6.41
N SER A 218 1.53 -6.79 -6.27
CA SER A 218 2.16 -7.11 -4.99
C SER A 218 2.25 -5.88 -4.08
N GLU A 219 2.33 -6.13 -2.78
CA GLU A 219 2.45 -5.11 -1.74
C GLU A 219 3.76 -5.25 -0.98
N TRP A 220 4.43 -4.11 -0.78
CA TRP A 220 5.63 -4.04 0.04
C TRP A 220 5.30 -4.21 1.52
N THR A 221 6.10 -5.04 2.20
CA THR A 221 6.14 -5.08 3.66
C THR A 221 7.40 -4.40 4.20
N ASN A 222 7.44 -4.18 5.50
CA ASN A 222 8.59 -3.52 6.12
C ASN A 222 9.82 -4.45 6.23
N ASP A 223 9.57 -5.75 6.18
CA ASP A 223 10.55 -6.80 6.49
C ASP A 223 11.67 -6.88 5.46
N TRP A 224 12.88 -7.12 5.94
CA TRP A 224 13.93 -7.67 5.10
C TRP A 224 13.64 -9.14 4.84
N TYR A 225 14.03 -9.64 3.66
CA TYR A 225 13.91 -11.04 3.32
C TYR A 225 15.11 -11.85 3.81
N ALA A 226 14.85 -13.05 4.34
CA ALA A 226 15.81 -14.12 4.51
C ALA A 226 15.10 -15.47 4.41
N SER A 227 15.64 -16.38 3.60
CA SER A 227 15.00 -17.66 3.28
C SER A 227 14.83 -18.62 4.46
N ASP A 228 15.56 -18.41 5.54
CA ASP A 228 15.51 -19.21 6.76
C ASP A 228 14.77 -18.54 7.92
N TYR A 229 14.22 -17.32 7.72
CA TYR A 229 13.66 -16.51 8.79
C TYR A 229 12.52 -17.22 9.55
N TYR A 230 11.64 -17.93 8.86
CA TYR A 230 10.51 -18.61 9.49
C TYR A 230 10.93 -19.67 10.50
N SER A 231 12.11 -20.27 10.35
CA SER A 231 12.63 -21.28 11.27
C SER A 231 13.08 -20.74 12.63
N HIS A 232 13.28 -19.40 12.74
CA HIS A 232 13.75 -18.73 13.95
C HIS A 232 13.07 -17.40 14.22
N SER A 233 11.94 -17.14 13.56
CA SER A 233 11.12 -15.93 13.76
C SER A 233 10.69 -15.80 15.23
N PRO A 234 10.77 -14.60 15.83
CA PRO A 234 10.17 -14.33 17.13
C PRO A 234 8.67 -14.61 17.10
N VAL A 235 8.13 -15.11 18.23
CA VAL A 235 6.70 -15.38 18.35
C VAL A 235 5.88 -14.10 18.39
N ASN A 236 6.35 -13.07 19.08
CA ASN A 236 5.60 -11.84 19.32
C ASN A 236 6.01 -10.75 18.34
N ASP A 237 5.04 -10.21 17.60
CA ASP A 237 5.17 -9.07 16.69
C ASP A 237 6.46 -9.11 15.82
N PRO A 238 6.72 -10.19 15.05
CA PRO A 238 7.93 -10.32 14.25
C PRO A 238 8.05 -9.17 13.23
N GLN A 239 9.27 -8.68 13.04
CA GLN A 239 9.59 -7.52 12.22
C GLN A 239 10.51 -7.87 11.02
N GLY A 240 10.71 -9.17 10.77
CA GLY A 240 11.70 -9.62 9.81
C GLY A 240 13.13 -9.55 10.35
N PRO A 241 14.13 -9.96 9.56
CA PRO A 241 15.54 -9.81 9.89
C PRO A 241 15.94 -8.35 10.09
N VAL A 242 16.89 -8.08 10.97
CA VAL A 242 17.39 -6.71 11.25
C VAL A 242 18.01 -6.05 10.01
N LYS A 243 18.55 -6.84 9.09
CA LYS A 243 19.19 -6.39 7.84
C LYS A 243 19.04 -7.45 6.75
N GLY A 244 19.09 -6.99 5.51
CA GLY A 244 19.04 -7.85 4.32
C GLY A 244 19.42 -7.07 3.07
N THR A 245 19.34 -7.71 1.92
CA THR A 245 19.57 -7.11 0.60
C THR A 245 18.26 -6.96 -0.20
N GLU A 246 17.22 -7.69 0.20
CA GLU A 246 15.93 -7.74 -0.47
C GLU A 246 14.81 -7.49 0.54
N LYS A 247 13.69 -6.96 0.05
CA LYS A 247 12.49 -6.70 0.83
C LYS A 247 11.38 -7.68 0.49
N VAL A 248 10.57 -8.02 1.48
CA VAL A 248 9.45 -8.93 1.27
C VAL A 248 8.32 -8.25 0.50
N LEU A 249 7.81 -8.94 -0.52
CA LEU A 249 6.59 -8.62 -1.26
C LEU A 249 5.52 -9.67 -0.94
N ARG A 250 4.28 -9.22 -0.78
CA ARG A 250 3.12 -10.08 -0.54
C ARG A 250 2.00 -9.76 -1.55
N GLY A 251 1.04 -10.71 -1.69
CA GLY A 251 -0.02 -10.60 -2.72
C GLY A 251 0.52 -10.97 -4.11
N ASN A 252 -0.26 -11.45 -5.00
CA ASN A 252 0.09 -12.10 -6.26
C ASN A 252 0.12 -13.63 -6.09
N VAL A 253 -1.04 -14.14 -5.80
CA VAL A 253 -1.24 -15.60 -5.80
C VAL A 253 -1.79 -16.03 -7.15
#